data_a70e13244425b9d05a064e1b796f3aad
#
_entry.id   a70e13244425b9d05a064e1b796f3aad
#
_cell.length_a   1.000
_cell.length_b   1.000
_cell.length_c   1.000
_cell.angle_alpha   90.00
_cell.angle_beta   90.00
_cell.angle_gamma   90.00
#
_symmetry.space_group_name_H-M   'P 1'
#
loop_
_entity.id
_entity.type
_entity.pdbx_description
1 polymer ?
#
loop_
_entity_poly.entity_id
_entity_poly.type
_entity_poly.pdbx_seq_one_letter_code
_entity_poly.pdbx_strand_id
1 'polypeptide(L)'
;MSKKTEFSTVLDDPIPLSEFSLTANNGSIFNIESLKEKWSLLFFGYTNCPDVCPLTLHQLSQANKELESKVEHLPNIIMISVDPDRDTTKILDKYVTSFTGNVIGATGSIAEIKKLTGQLGIFFEANKGEGKNYSVNHSAAVILINKKAEFHAVFSAPHSTDHFIKDLPKIL
;
A
#
# COMPACT_ATOMS: atom_id res chain seq x y z
N MET A 1 11.28 12.32 -22.02
CA MET A 1 10.77 10.97 -22.39
C MET A 1 10.56 10.16 -21.13
N SER A 2 9.33 9.70 -20.89
CA SER A 2 9.11 8.76 -19.80
C SER A 2 9.82 7.45 -20.13
N LYS A 3 10.65 6.97 -19.20
CA LYS A 3 11.28 5.66 -19.35
C LYS A 3 10.20 4.60 -19.32
N LYS A 4 10.14 3.75 -20.33
CA LYS A 4 9.13 2.70 -20.42
C LYS A 4 9.35 1.66 -19.31
N THR A 5 8.33 1.45 -18.49
CA THR A 5 8.33 0.41 -17.45
C THR A 5 7.91 -0.94 -18.04
N GLU A 6 8.32 -2.04 -17.37
CA GLU A 6 8.01 -3.40 -17.84
C GLU A 6 6.83 -4.03 -17.11
N PHE A 7 6.70 -3.77 -15.80
CA PHE A 7 5.78 -4.50 -14.91
C PHE A 7 4.69 -3.62 -14.34
N SER A 8 4.85 -2.31 -14.39
CA SER A 8 3.87 -1.36 -13.89
C SER A 8 3.16 -0.65 -15.04
N THR A 9 1.96 -0.21 -14.75
CA THR A 9 1.21 0.70 -15.62
C THR A 9 1.31 2.10 -15.04
N VAL A 10 2.00 2.99 -15.74
CA VAL A 10 2.15 4.39 -15.34
C VAL A 10 1.06 5.20 -16.03
N LEU A 11 0.31 5.98 -15.24
CA LEU A 11 -0.74 6.83 -15.79
C LEU A 11 -0.13 8.02 -16.54
N ASP A 12 -0.66 8.31 -17.71
CA ASP A 12 -0.23 9.49 -18.50
C ASP A 12 -0.52 10.78 -17.74
N ASP A 13 -1.69 10.84 -17.08
CA ASP A 13 -2.11 11.95 -16.25
C ASP A 13 -2.39 11.44 -14.85
N PRO A 14 -1.49 11.64 -13.87
CA PRO A 14 -1.73 11.25 -12.48
C PRO A 14 -3.01 11.86 -11.92
N ILE A 15 -3.74 11.09 -11.12
CA ILE A 15 -5.06 11.48 -10.60
C ILE A 15 -4.93 11.96 -9.15
N PRO A 16 -5.22 13.23 -8.87
CA PRO A 16 -5.21 13.73 -7.49
C PRO A 16 -6.19 12.96 -6.61
N LEU A 17 -5.75 12.57 -5.42
CA LEU A 17 -6.61 11.89 -4.45
C LEU A 17 -7.52 12.91 -3.75
N SER A 18 -8.79 12.53 -3.57
CA SER A 18 -9.72 13.27 -2.74
C SER A 18 -9.56 12.89 -1.27
N GLU A 19 -10.03 13.74 -0.38
CA GLU A 19 -9.84 13.60 1.06
C GLU A 19 -10.35 12.27 1.64
N PHE A 20 -9.56 11.72 2.55
CA PHE A 20 -9.89 10.59 3.40
C PHE A 20 -9.21 10.80 4.75
N SER A 21 -9.70 10.13 5.80
CA SER A 21 -9.09 10.20 7.12
C SER A 21 -9.02 8.80 7.73
N LEU A 22 -7.80 8.29 7.91
CA LEU A 22 -7.51 7.03 8.55
C LEU A 22 -6.64 7.28 9.78
N THR A 23 -6.34 6.22 10.52
CA THR A 23 -5.45 6.28 11.69
C THR A 23 -4.24 5.39 11.43
N ALA A 24 -3.06 5.94 11.56
CA ALA A 24 -1.81 5.21 11.41
C ALA A 24 -1.55 4.30 12.62
N ASN A 25 -0.65 3.33 12.44
CA ASN A 25 -0.29 2.37 13.48
C ASN A 25 0.28 3.01 14.76
N ASN A 26 0.83 4.21 14.66
CA ASN A 26 1.31 4.99 15.82
C ASN A 26 0.22 5.85 16.49
N GLY A 27 -1.02 5.76 16.01
CA GLY A 27 -2.15 6.54 16.52
C GLY A 27 -2.34 7.92 15.88
N SER A 28 -1.44 8.35 15.00
CA SER A 28 -1.57 9.65 14.34
C SER A 28 -2.59 9.59 13.19
N ILE A 29 -3.05 10.76 12.75
CA ILE A 29 -3.95 10.86 11.61
C ILE A 29 -3.17 10.53 10.33
N PHE A 30 -3.76 9.67 9.48
CA PHE A 30 -3.25 9.35 8.16
C PHE A 30 -4.25 9.85 7.10
N ASN A 31 -3.83 10.82 6.32
CA ASN A 31 -4.67 11.48 5.31
C ASN A 31 -3.83 11.90 4.09
N ILE A 32 -4.38 12.73 3.23
CA ILE A 32 -3.68 13.22 2.03
C ILE A 32 -2.36 13.91 2.37
N GLU A 33 -2.32 14.71 3.43
CA GLU A 33 -1.10 15.40 3.85
C GLU A 33 0.02 14.42 4.19
N SER A 34 -0.34 13.24 4.71
CA SER A 34 0.61 12.17 5.03
C SER A 34 1.31 11.61 3.78
N LEU A 35 0.69 11.77 2.61
CA LEU A 35 1.19 11.27 1.33
C LEU A 35 1.99 12.31 0.55
N LYS A 36 1.98 13.57 0.96
CA LYS A 36 2.70 14.65 0.26
C LYS A 36 4.20 14.62 0.55
N GLU A 37 4.97 15.13 -0.40
CA GLU A 37 6.42 15.31 -0.34
C GLU A 37 7.25 14.03 -0.42
N LYS A 38 6.61 12.85 -0.41
CA LYS A 38 7.28 11.55 -0.54
C LYS A 38 6.52 10.65 -1.48
N TRP A 39 7.24 9.80 -2.18
CA TRP A 39 6.64 8.71 -2.93
C TRP A 39 6.14 7.64 -1.94
N SER A 40 5.01 7.02 -2.24
CA SER A 40 4.41 5.99 -1.38
C SER A 40 3.92 4.81 -2.20
N LEU A 41 4.20 3.61 -1.70
CA LEU A 41 3.66 2.35 -2.24
C LEU A 41 2.55 1.90 -1.29
N LEU A 42 1.32 1.92 -1.78
CA LEU A 42 0.14 1.51 -1.00
C LEU A 42 -0.24 0.09 -1.35
N PHE A 43 -0.42 -0.72 -0.33
CA PHE A 43 -0.90 -2.09 -0.43
C PHE A 43 -2.10 -2.26 0.51
N PHE A 44 -3.16 -2.89 0.01
CA PHE A 44 -4.39 -3.12 0.76
C PHE A 44 -4.43 -4.57 1.20
N GLY A 45 -4.57 -4.81 2.49
CA GLY A 45 -4.53 -6.15 3.06
C GLY A 45 -5.14 -6.21 4.45
N TYR A 46 -4.86 -7.27 5.18
CA TYR A 46 -5.28 -7.44 6.57
C TYR A 46 -4.32 -8.38 7.29
N THR A 47 -4.19 -8.24 8.62
CA THR A 47 -3.16 -8.95 9.37
C THR A 47 -3.38 -10.47 9.46
N ASN A 48 -4.64 -10.91 9.38
CA ASN A 48 -5.00 -12.34 9.39
C ASN A 48 -4.86 -13.02 8.03
N CYS A 49 -4.41 -12.32 7.00
CA CYS A 49 -4.16 -12.92 5.68
C CYS A 49 -2.97 -13.89 5.78
N PRO A 50 -3.13 -15.17 5.39
CA PRO A 50 -2.08 -16.15 5.64
C PRO A 50 -0.89 -16.08 4.68
N ASP A 51 -1.07 -15.64 3.43
CA ASP A 51 -0.05 -15.76 2.39
C ASP A 51 0.30 -14.48 1.66
N VAL A 52 -0.67 -13.87 0.97
CA VAL A 52 -0.40 -12.78 0.00
C VAL A 52 0.11 -11.52 0.67
N CYS A 53 -0.49 -11.11 1.79
CA CYS A 53 -0.12 -9.86 2.47
C CYS A 53 1.31 -9.88 3.02
N PRO A 54 1.72 -10.89 3.83
CA PRO A 54 3.08 -10.93 4.32
C PRO A 54 4.11 -11.10 3.18
N LEU A 55 3.77 -11.88 2.16
CA LEU A 55 4.66 -12.05 1.02
C LEU A 55 4.87 -10.75 0.26
N THR A 56 3.81 -10.01 -0.03
CA THR A 56 3.90 -8.74 -0.75
C THR A 56 4.69 -7.70 0.04
N LEU A 57 4.43 -7.56 1.35
CA LEU A 57 5.18 -6.64 2.20
C LEU A 57 6.66 -7.01 2.28
N HIS A 58 6.96 -8.30 2.36
CA HIS A 58 8.35 -8.79 2.33
C HIS A 58 9.03 -8.42 1.01
N GLN A 59 8.36 -8.62 -0.11
CA GLN A 59 8.89 -8.26 -1.44
C GLN A 59 9.16 -6.77 -1.57
N LEU A 60 8.25 -5.93 -1.08
CA LEU A 60 8.43 -4.48 -1.08
C LEU A 60 9.61 -4.04 -0.19
N SER A 61 9.72 -4.64 1.00
CA SER A 61 10.83 -4.36 1.92
C SER A 61 12.17 -4.75 1.32
N GLN A 62 12.25 -5.91 0.66
CA GLN A 62 13.47 -6.35 -0.01
C GLN A 62 13.81 -5.44 -1.20
N ALA A 63 12.82 -5.03 -1.97
CA ALA A 63 13.03 -4.11 -3.08
C ALA A 63 13.60 -2.78 -2.59
N ASN A 64 13.06 -2.21 -1.52
CA ASN A 64 13.57 -0.97 -0.95
C ASN A 64 15.01 -1.11 -0.47
N LYS A 65 15.34 -2.23 0.15
CA LYS A 65 16.72 -2.51 0.58
C LYS A 65 17.70 -2.52 -0.59
N GLU A 66 17.33 -3.17 -1.69
CA GLU A 66 18.14 -3.21 -2.90
C GLU A 66 18.25 -1.85 -3.60
N LEU A 67 17.23 -1.01 -3.46
CA LEU A 67 17.17 0.31 -4.09
C LEU A 67 17.91 1.40 -3.31
N GLU A 68 18.33 1.16 -2.07
CA GLU A 68 19.05 2.14 -1.23
C GLU A 68 20.24 2.77 -1.93
N SER A 69 20.98 1.98 -2.73
CA SER A 69 22.14 2.46 -3.46
C SER A 69 21.83 2.99 -4.85
N LYS A 70 20.59 2.91 -5.31
CA LYS A 70 20.19 3.21 -6.69
C LYS A 70 19.29 4.43 -6.83
N VAL A 71 18.61 4.82 -5.76
CA VAL A 71 17.70 5.97 -5.75
C VAL A 71 18.02 6.87 -4.56
N GLU A 72 17.83 8.16 -4.73
CA GLU A 72 18.11 9.14 -3.68
C GLU A 72 17.15 9.05 -2.50
N HIS A 73 15.86 8.88 -2.79
CA HIS A 73 14.81 8.78 -1.79
C HIS A 73 13.94 7.56 -2.05
N LEU A 74 13.92 6.64 -1.07
CA LEU A 74 13.08 5.46 -1.14
C LEU A 74 11.60 5.81 -0.91
N PRO A 75 10.68 5.14 -1.61
CA PRO A 75 9.26 5.31 -1.32
C PRO A 75 8.91 4.72 0.04
N ASN A 76 7.93 5.33 0.73
CA ASN A 76 7.33 4.73 1.91
C ASN A 76 6.52 3.51 1.51
N ILE A 77 6.53 2.48 2.36
CA ILE A 77 5.68 1.30 2.19
C ILE A 77 4.53 1.45 3.18
N ILE A 78 3.31 1.47 2.68
CA ILE A 78 2.11 1.71 3.49
C ILE A 78 1.11 0.60 3.26
N MET A 79 0.78 -0.13 4.33
CA MET A 79 -0.29 -1.12 4.32
C MET A 79 -1.57 -0.51 4.88
N ILE A 80 -2.62 -0.50 4.07
CA ILE A 80 -3.95 -0.09 4.52
C ILE A 80 -4.75 -1.35 4.85
N SER A 81 -5.15 -1.50 6.11
CA SER A 81 -5.98 -2.63 6.50
C SER A 81 -7.42 -2.41 6.05
N VAL A 82 -7.97 -3.41 5.36
CA VAL A 82 -9.38 -3.45 4.94
C VAL A 82 -10.25 -4.26 5.90
N ASP A 83 -9.72 -4.57 7.07
CA ASP A 83 -10.40 -5.35 8.11
C ASP A 83 -10.33 -4.62 9.47
N PRO A 84 -10.95 -3.44 9.58
CA PRO A 84 -10.84 -2.64 10.81
C PRO A 84 -11.47 -3.29 12.04
N ASP A 85 -12.40 -4.23 11.85
CA ASP A 85 -13.03 -4.93 12.97
C ASP A 85 -12.03 -5.80 13.75
N ARG A 86 -11.06 -6.41 13.07
CA ARG A 86 -10.00 -7.23 13.70
C ARG A 86 -8.68 -6.48 13.83
N ASP A 87 -8.36 -5.60 12.89
CA ASP A 87 -7.09 -4.89 12.85
C ASP A 87 -7.17 -3.56 13.58
N THR A 88 -7.00 -3.59 14.90
CA THR A 88 -6.81 -2.39 15.71
C THR A 88 -5.47 -1.74 15.38
N THR A 89 -5.28 -0.48 15.74
CA THR A 89 -3.98 0.18 15.55
C THR A 89 -2.85 -0.55 16.27
N LYS A 90 -3.12 -1.11 17.45
CA LYS A 90 -2.14 -1.88 18.21
C LYS A 90 -1.72 -3.17 17.50
N ILE A 91 -2.69 -3.92 16.97
CA ILE A 91 -2.43 -5.15 16.20
C ILE A 91 -1.69 -4.81 14.91
N LEU A 92 -2.12 -3.77 14.24
CA LEU A 92 -1.49 -3.30 13.00
C LEU A 92 -0.05 -2.84 13.24
N ASP A 93 0.21 -2.13 14.32
CA ASP A 93 1.55 -1.71 14.72
C ASP A 93 2.49 -2.90 14.89
N LYS A 94 2.05 -3.90 15.66
CA LYS A 94 2.82 -5.13 15.87
C LYS A 94 3.11 -5.84 14.55
N TYR A 95 2.15 -5.86 13.63
CA TYR A 95 2.29 -6.52 12.34
C TYR A 95 3.30 -5.80 11.45
N VAL A 96 3.11 -4.50 11.22
CA VAL A 96 3.97 -3.75 10.27
C VAL A 96 5.40 -3.56 10.80
N THR A 97 5.59 -3.47 12.10
CA THR A 97 6.93 -3.35 12.70
C THR A 97 7.72 -4.65 12.66
N SER A 98 7.07 -5.78 12.34
CA SER A 98 7.76 -7.06 12.15
C SER A 98 8.52 -7.14 10.82
N PHE A 99 8.23 -6.25 9.88
CA PHE A 99 8.94 -6.19 8.58
C PHE A 99 10.14 -5.26 8.67
N THR A 100 11.18 -5.55 7.88
CA THR A 100 12.36 -4.67 7.80
C THR A 100 12.03 -3.39 7.04
N GLY A 101 12.65 -2.29 7.44
CA GLY A 101 12.37 -0.96 6.88
C GLY A 101 11.21 -0.27 7.62
N ASN A 102 10.84 0.89 7.16
CA ASN A 102 9.78 1.68 7.77
C ASN A 102 8.45 1.40 7.08
N VAL A 103 7.82 0.29 7.44
CA VAL A 103 6.46 -0.03 6.96
C VAL A 103 5.45 0.67 7.86
N ILE A 104 4.57 1.45 7.25
CA ILE A 104 3.50 2.17 7.94
C ILE A 104 2.21 1.39 7.73
N GLY A 105 1.43 1.23 8.80
CA GLY A 105 0.08 0.67 8.71
C GLY A 105 -0.95 1.76 8.98
N ALA A 106 -2.10 1.68 8.33
CA ALA A 106 -3.22 2.56 8.61
C ALA A 106 -4.54 1.81 8.42
N THR A 107 -5.55 2.22 9.16
CA THR A 107 -6.90 1.69 9.05
C THR A 107 -7.89 2.75 9.54
N GLY A 108 -9.17 2.47 9.47
CA GLY A 108 -10.21 3.38 9.90
C GLY A 108 -11.58 2.78 9.70
N SER A 109 -12.62 3.63 9.67
CA SER A 109 -13.97 3.15 9.36
C SER A 109 -14.02 2.60 7.93
N ILE A 110 -14.93 1.67 7.69
CA ILE A 110 -15.16 1.13 6.34
C ILE A 110 -15.50 2.26 5.36
N ALA A 111 -16.25 3.26 5.79
CA ALA A 111 -16.59 4.41 4.93
C ALA A 111 -15.35 5.17 4.47
N GLU A 112 -14.41 5.43 5.37
CA GLU A 112 -13.16 6.12 5.04
C GLU A 112 -12.23 5.26 4.17
N ILE A 113 -12.16 3.96 4.45
CA ILE A 113 -11.40 3.02 3.61
C ILE A 113 -11.98 3.03 2.19
N LYS A 114 -13.29 3.00 2.03
CA LYS A 114 -13.95 3.04 0.72
C LYS A 114 -13.74 4.35 -0.03
N LYS A 115 -13.61 5.47 0.65
CA LYS A 115 -13.24 6.74 0.00
C LYS A 115 -11.89 6.63 -0.70
N LEU A 116 -10.94 5.94 -0.10
CA LEU A 116 -9.62 5.74 -0.69
C LEU A 116 -9.64 4.66 -1.76
N THR A 117 -10.18 3.48 -1.46
CA THR A 117 -10.18 2.34 -2.41
C THR A 117 -10.99 2.63 -3.66
N GLY A 118 -12.11 3.34 -3.53
CA GLY A 118 -12.94 3.72 -4.68
C GLY A 118 -12.22 4.59 -5.70
N GLN A 119 -11.34 5.48 -5.24
CA GLN A 119 -10.54 6.34 -6.11
C GLN A 119 -9.46 5.57 -6.87
N LEU A 120 -9.01 4.45 -6.29
CA LEU A 120 -7.88 3.66 -6.79
C LEU A 120 -8.32 2.41 -7.57
N GLY A 121 -9.63 2.17 -7.66
CA GLY A 121 -10.16 0.98 -8.31
C GLY A 121 -9.84 -0.30 -7.53
N ILE A 122 -9.70 -0.21 -6.22
CA ILE A 122 -9.39 -1.33 -5.34
C ILE A 122 -10.70 -1.94 -4.80
N PHE A 123 -10.81 -3.26 -4.92
CA PHE A 123 -11.94 -4.03 -4.41
C PHE A 123 -11.57 -4.72 -3.09
N PHE A 124 -12.50 -4.78 -2.15
CA PHE A 124 -12.39 -5.64 -0.97
C PHE A 124 -13.77 -6.05 -0.47
N GLU A 125 -13.86 -7.26 0.10
CA GLU A 125 -15.10 -7.80 0.67
C GLU A 125 -14.78 -8.82 1.76
N ALA A 126 -15.33 -8.63 2.95
CA ALA A 126 -15.18 -9.56 4.07
C ALA A 126 -16.19 -10.71 3.96
N ASN A 127 -15.72 -11.95 4.09
CA ASN A 127 -16.55 -13.16 4.05
C ASN A 127 -17.03 -13.54 5.46
N LYS A 128 -17.81 -12.64 6.09
CA LYS A 128 -18.22 -12.76 7.50
C LYS A 128 -19.06 -14.03 7.81
N GLY A 129 -19.61 -14.68 6.79
CA GLY A 129 -20.32 -15.97 6.96
C GLY A 129 -19.41 -17.13 7.38
N GLU A 130 -18.10 -16.99 7.31
CA GLU A 130 -17.13 -18.01 7.71
C GLU A 130 -16.82 -18.00 9.23
N GLY A 131 -17.49 -17.18 10.03
CA GLY A 131 -17.26 -17.07 11.49
C GLY A 131 -16.10 -16.14 11.85
N LYS A 132 -15.45 -16.39 12.99
CA LYS A 132 -14.38 -15.53 13.51
C LYS A 132 -13.11 -15.52 12.64
N ASN A 133 -12.88 -16.59 11.89
CA ASN A 133 -11.71 -16.74 11.03
C ASN A 133 -12.03 -16.39 9.57
N TYR A 134 -12.98 -15.48 9.36
CA TYR A 134 -13.37 -15.06 8.02
C TYR A 134 -12.20 -14.49 7.22
N SER A 135 -12.20 -14.75 5.92
CA SER A 135 -11.27 -14.15 4.97
C SER A 135 -11.81 -12.81 4.46
N VAL A 136 -10.90 -11.99 3.96
CA VAL A 136 -11.27 -10.74 3.28
C VAL A 136 -10.70 -10.82 1.86
N ASN A 137 -11.58 -10.86 0.87
CA ASN A 137 -11.18 -10.78 -0.53
C ASN A 137 -10.78 -9.34 -0.83
N HIS A 138 -9.62 -9.16 -1.43
CA HIS A 138 -9.14 -7.83 -1.80
C HIS A 138 -8.24 -7.89 -3.04
N SER A 139 -8.17 -6.77 -3.74
CA SER A 139 -7.22 -6.61 -4.83
C SER A 139 -5.80 -6.67 -4.29
N ALA A 140 -4.92 -7.39 -4.97
CA ALA A 140 -3.50 -7.50 -4.60
C ALA A 140 -2.63 -6.45 -5.29
N ALA A 141 -3.21 -5.45 -5.94
CA ALA A 141 -2.47 -4.39 -6.61
C ALA A 141 -1.68 -3.55 -5.61
N VAL A 142 -0.50 -3.12 -6.03
CA VAL A 142 0.31 -2.13 -5.30
C VAL A 142 0.22 -0.82 -6.06
N ILE A 143 -0.19 0.23 -5.37
CA ILE A 143 -0.43 1.56 -5.95
C ILE A 143 0.74 2.48 -5.61
N LEU A 144 1.30 3.14 -6.61
CA LEU A 144 2.32 4.16 -6.40
C LEU A 144 1.66 5.54 -6.36
N ILE A 145 1.86 6.25 -5.27
CA ILE A 145 1.39 7.61 -5.07
C ILE A 145 2.60 8.56 -5.15
N ASN A 146 2.49 9.60 -5.95
CA ASN A 146 3.58 10.55 -6.14
C ASN A 146 3.66 11.61 -5.01
N LYS A 147 4.65 12.49 -5.08
CA LYS A 147 4.89 13.52 -4.05
C LYS A 147 3.79 14.57 -3.93
N LYS A 148 2.85 14.62 -4.88
CA LYS A 148 1.69 15.52 -4.85
C LYS A 148 0.44 14.82 -4.34
N ALA A 149 0.55 13.61 -3.79
CA ALA A 149 -0.57 12.77 -3.36
C ALA A 149 -1.51 12.43 -4.53
N GLU A 150 -0.94 12.06 -5.66
CA GLU A 150 -1.69 11.65 -6.86
C GLU A 150 -1.44 10.18 -7.17
N PHE A 151 -2.47 9.49 -7.65
CA PHE A 151 -2.36 8.13 -8.17
C PHE A 151 -1.51 8.18 -9.45
N HIS A 152 -0.33 7.59 -9.38
CA HIS A 152 0.68 7.72 -10.43
C HIS A 152 0.89 6.45 -11.24
N ALA A 153 0.93 5.30 -10.59
CA ALA A 153 1.18 4.01 -11.24
C ALA A 153 0.59 2.86 -10.45
N VAL A 154 0.42 1.71 -11.10
CA VAL A 154 -0.06 0.49 -10.48
C VAL A 154 0.80 -0.71 -10.89
N PHE A 155 1.14 -1.53 -9.90
CA PHE A 155 1.75 -2.85 -10.09
C PHE A 155 0.66 -3.90 -9.86
N SER A 156 0.33 -4.66 -10.88
CA SER A 156 -0.67 -5.73 -10.78
C SER A 156 -0.02 -7.04 -10.33
N ALA A 157 -0.77 -7.86 -9.56
CA ALA A 157 -0.31 -9.20 -9.21
C ALA A 157 -0.20 -10.09 -10.47
N PRO A 158 0.69 -11.10 -10.48
CA PRO A 158 1.58 -11.51 -9.40
C PRO A 158 2.77 -10.57 -9.20
N HIS A 159 3.20 -10.41 -7.94
CA HIS A 159 4.32 -9.55 -7.59
C HIS A 159 5.62 -10.33 -7.49
N SER A 160 6.73 -9.62 -7.72
CA SER A 160 8.09 -10.10 -7.53
C SER A 160 8.94 -8.92 -7.07
N THR A 161 9.89 -9.17 -6.20
CA THR A 161 10.87 -8.16 -5.77
C THR A 161 11.53 -7.48 -6.98
N ASP A 162 11.89 -8.28 -8.00
CA ASP A 162 12.53 -7.77 -9.23
C ASP A 162 11.66 -6.77 -9.99
N HIS A 163 10.33 -6.94 -9.99
CA HIS A 163 9.44 -6.03 -10.68
C HIS A 163 9.58 -4.60 -10.14
N PHE A 164 9.65 -4.47 -8.82
CA PHE A 164 9.81 -3.17 -8.15
C PHE A 164 11.21 -2.60 -8.36
N ILE A 165 12.23 -3.44 -8.26
CA ILE A 165 13.64 -3.03 -8.46
C ILE A 165 13.87 -2.49 -9.86
N LYS A 166 13.26 -3.12 -10.88
CA LYS A 166 13.42 -2.70 -12.28
C LYS A 166 12.64 -1.44 -12.62
N ASP A 167 11.41 -1.33 -12.15
CA ASP A 167 10.52 -0.25 -12.58
C ASP A 167 10.63 1.02 -11.75
N LEU A 168 10.78 0.93 -10.42
CA LEU A 168 10.81 2.11 -9.55
C LEU A 168 11.88 3.14 -9.94
N PRO A 169 13.14 2.76 -10.23
CA PRO A 169 14.14 3.76 -10.63
C PRO A 169 13.81 4.51 -11.92
N LYS A 170 12.93 3.94 -12.75
CA LYS A 170 12.48 4.58 -13.98
C LYS A 170 11.38 5.61 -13.74
N ILE A 171 10.69 5.53 -12.60
CA ILE A 171 9.54 6.36 -12.25
C ILE A 171 9.91 7.44 -11.23
N LEU A 172 10.66 7.08 -10.19
CA LEU A 172 11.02 7.96 -9.07
C LEU A 172 11.90 9.13 -9.47
#